data_c6018615530dc9b7c308ac639056e33b
#
_entry.id   c6018615530dc9b7c308ac639056e33b
#
_cell.length_a   1.000
_cell.length_b   1.000
_cell.length_c   1.000
_cell.angle_alpha   90.00
_cell.angle_beta   90.00
_cell.angle_gamma   90.00
#
_symmetry.space_group_name_H-M   'P 1'
#
loop_
_entity.id
_entity.type
_entity.pdbx_description
1 polymer ?
#
loop_
_entity_poly.entity_id
_entity_poly.type
_entity_poly.pdbx_seq_one_letter_code
_entity_poly.pdbx_strand_id
1 'polypeptide(L)'
;MNIENFETYLRQGNMAENTVAAYLYAVKEYYSRHKELNKRNLLVYKTYLIEKFKPKTVNLRIQAMNKYLDCMGKSRLRLKSVKVQQRSYLENVISNADYVFLKNKLKKEENQEWYFVVRFLAATGARVSELIQMKVEHVQMGYFDIYTKGGKIRRIYIPKALRKEATEWLGKVNRTTGYLFLNRFGERITTRGIAQQLKNYALRGVL
;
A
#
# COMPACT_ATOMS: atom_id res chain seq x y z
N MET A 1 -12.40 18.00 -21.63
CA MET A 1 -12.14 17.24 -20.36
C MET A 1 -11.57 18.24 -19.38
N ASN A 2 -12.26 18.51 -18.27
CA ASN A 2 -11.78 19.46 -17.25
C ASN A 2 -11.17 18.71 -16.07
N ILE A 3 -9.92 18.23 -16.26
CA ILE A 3 -9.22 17.43 -15.24
C ILE A 3 -8.76 18.29 -14.07
N GLU A 4 -8.32 19.51 -14.31
CA GLU A 4 -7.82 20.41 -13.27
C GLU A 4 -8.92 20.76 -12.27
N ASN A 5 -10.11 21.09 -12.74
CA ASN A 5 -11.26 21.32 -11.87
C ASN A 5 -11.64 20.06 -11.09
N PHE A 6 -11.53 18.87 -11.68
CA PHE A 6 -11.81 17.62 -10.97
C PHE A 6 -10.76 17.33 -9.91
N GLU A 7 -9.49 17.57 -10.18
CA GLU A 7 -8.43 17.44 -9.18
C GLU A 7 -8.67 18.38 -7.99
N THR A 8 -8.97 19.65 -8.28
CA THR A 8 -9.30 20.65 -7.25
C THR A 8 -10.52 20.20 -6.42
N TYR A 9 -11.57 19.71 -7.07
CA TYR A 9 -12.76 19.17 -6.41
C TYR A 9 -12.45 18.00 -5.47
N LEU A 10 -11.58 17.08 -5.89
CA LEU A 10 -11.15 15.94 -5.05
C LEU A 10 -10.32 16.40 -3.84
N ARG A 11 -9.42 17.36 -4.04
CA ARG A 11 -8.57 17.93 -2.98
C ARG A 11 -9.38 18.71 -1.96
N GLN A 12 -10.34 19.52 -2.39
CA GLN A 12 -11.30 20.21 -1.51
C GLN A 12 -12.14 19.22 -0.69
N GLY A 13 -12.43 18.04 -1.24
CA GLY A 13 -13.07 16.93 -0.52
C GLY A 13 -12.13 16.17 0.43
N ASN A 14 -10.91 16.67 0.72
CA ASN A 14 -9.91 16.05 1.60
C ASN A 14 -9.58 14.60 1.25
N MET A 15 -9.58 14.24 -0.05
CA MET A 15 -9.22 12.91 -0.50
C MET A 15 -7.70 12.68 -0.41
N ALA A 16 -7.30 11.46 -0.03
CA ALA A 16 -5.88 11.11 0.01
C ALA A 16 -5.26 11.13 -1.39
N GLU A 17 -3.99 11.56 -1.50
CA GLU A 17 -3.25 11.69 -2.76
C GLU A 17 -3.35 10.44 -3.65
N ASN A 18 -3.18 9.24 -3.08
CA ASN A 18 -3.33 8.00 -3.83
C ASN A 18 -4.76 7.81 -4.39
N THR A 19 -5.78 8.31 -3.71
CA THR A 19 -7.18 8.26 -4.19
C THR A 19 -7.37 9.27 -5.32
N VAL A 20 -6.82 10.48 -5.16
CA VAL A 20 -6.83 11.52 -6.19
C VAL A 20 -6.17 10.98 -7.46
N ALA A 21 -4.95 10.45 -7.36
CA ALA A 21 -4.23 9.87 -8.49
C ALA A 21 -5.01 8.74 -9.18
N ALA A 22 -5.59 7.81 -8.40
CA ALA A 22 -6.38 6.71 -8.94
C ALA A 22 -7.65 7.19 -9.66
N TYR A 23 -8.31 8.24 -9.15
CA TYR A 23 -9.52 8.80 -9.75
C TYR A 23 -9.21 9.58 -11.02
N LEU A 24 -8.15 10.38 -11.01
CA LEU A 24 -7.69 11.06 -12.21
C LEU A 24 -7.30 10.07 -13.31
N TYR A 25 -6.59 8.99 -12.95
CA TYR A 25 -6.26 7.94 -13.90
C TYR A 25 -7.50 7.33 -14.55
N ALA A 26 -8.53 6.98 -13.76
CA ALA A 26 -9.76 6.37 -14.27
C ALA A 26 -10.51 7.30 -15.24
N VAL A 27 -10.55 8.61 -14.96
CA VAL A 27 -11.17 9.60 -15.85
C VAL A 27 -10.37 9.78 -17.13
N LYS A 28 -9.02 9.85 -17.04
CA LYS A 28 -8.15 9.88 -18.22
C LYS A 28 -8.33 8.65 -19.10
N GLU A 29 -8.42 7.46 -18.50
CA GLU A 29 -8.65 6.21 -19.23
C GLU A 29 -10.02 6.19 -19.93
N TYR A 30 -11.08 6.72 -19.30
CA TYR A 30 -12.37 6.87 -19.95
C TYR A 30 -12.25 7.75 -21.21
N TYR A 31 -11.63 8.92 -21.10
CA TYR A 31 -11.50 9.87 -22.22
C TYR A 31 -10.51 9.44 -23.31
N SER A 32 -9.59 8.52 -23.00
CA SER A 32 -8.76 7.91 -24.05
C SER A 32 -9.56 6.99 -24.98
N ARG A 33 -10.78 6.56 -24.57
CA ARG A 33 -11.66 5.66 -25.32
C ARG A 33 -12.91 6.36 -25.85
N HIS A 34 -13.40 7.36 -25.14
CA HIS A 34 -14.66 8.04 -25.44
C HIS A 34 -14.49 9.55 -25.38
N LYS A 35 -14.85 10.25 -26.46
CA LYS A 35 -14.77 11.73 -26.52
C LYS A 35 -15.89 12.39 -25.70
N GLU A 36 -17.07 11.77 -25.63
CA GLU A 36 -18.28 12.34 -25.02
C GLU A 36 -18.65 11.64 -23.72
N LEU A 37 -19.13 12.44 -22.77
CA LEU A 37 -19.65 11.97 -21.48
C LEU A 37 -21.19 11.85 -21.58
N ASN A 38 -21.65 10.69 -22.00
CA ASN A 38 -23.07 10.35 -22.13
C ASN A 38 -23.35 8.94 -21.58
N LYS A 39 -24.62 8.59 -21.39
CA LYS A 39 -25.05 7.33 -20.79
C LYS A 39 -24.58 6.11 -21.58
N ARG A 40 -24.66 6.17 -22.91
CA ARG A 40 -24.25 5.07 -23.79
C ARG A 40 -22.76 4.76 -23.62
N ASN A 41 -21.91 5.78 -23.72
CA ASN A 41 -20.46 5.61 -23.59
C ASN A 41 -20.04 5.13 -22.19
N LEU A 42 -20.72 5.60 -21.13
CA LEU A 42 -20.49 5.12 -19.77
C LEU A 42 -20.85 3.65 -19.58
N LEU A 43 -21.92 3.16 -20.20
CA LEU A 43 -22.28 1.74 -20.17
C LEU A 43 -21.27 0.89 -20.96
N VAL A 44 -20.85 1.33 -22.14
CA VAL A 44 -19.81 0.66 -22.93
C VAL A 44 -18.49 0.59 -22.15
N TYR A 45 -18.11 1.70 -21.51
CA TYR A 45 -16.92 1.72 -20.64
C TYR A 45 -17.04 0.75 -19.46
N LYS A 46 -18.22 0.70 -18.81
CA LYS A 46 -18.45 -0.28 -17.73
C LYS A 46 -18.32 -1.72 -18.21
N THR A 47 -18.87 -2.06 -19.38
CA THR A 47 -18.71 -3.40 -19.98
C THR A 47 -17.24 -3.73 -20.20
N TYR A 48 -16.47 -2.81 -20.81
CA TYR A 48 -15.03 -2.95 -20.97
C TYR A 48 -14.31 -3.19 -19.63
N LEU A 49 -14.66 -2.45 -18.59
CA LEU A 49 -14.06 -2.64 -17.27
C LEU A 49 -14.32 -4.04 -16.70
N ILE A 50 -15.56 -4.55 -16.85
CA ILE A 50 -15.95 -5.88 -16.38
C ILE A 50 -15.17 -6.98 -17.08
N GLU A 51 -14.94 -6.84 -18.38
CA GLU A 51 -14.19 -7.82 -19.19
C GLU A 51 -12.68 -7.82 -18.85
N LYS A 52 -12.10 -6.66 -18.52
CA LYS A 52 -10.65 -6.52 -18.38
C LYS A 52 -10.15 -6.59 -16.95
N PHE A 53 -10.98 -6.31 -15.93
CA PHE A 53 -10.49 -6.09 -14.57
C PHE A 53 -11.27 -6.88 -13.52
N LYS A 54 -10.60 -7.17 -12.40
CA LYS A 54 -11.25 -7.76 -11.23
C LYS A 54 -12.33 -6.83 -10.65
N PRO A 55 -13.42 -7.34 -10.07
CA PRO A 55 -14.56 -6.55 -9.57
C PRO A 55 -14.20 -5.38 -8.66
N LYS A 56 -13.17 -5.53 -7.80
CA LYS A 56 -12.69 -4.43 -6.94
C LYS A 56 -12.13 -3.26 -7.76
N THR A 57 -11.37 -3.53 -8.83
CA THR A 57 -10.84 -2.50 -9.73
C THR A 57 -11.96 -1.85 -10.54
N VAL A 58 -12.92 -2.65 -11.03
CA VAL A 58 -14.12 -2.13 -11.71
C VAL A 58 -14.85 -1.13 -10.83
N ASN A 59 -15.12 -1.50 -9.57
CA ASN A 59 -15.83 -0.62 -8.64
C ASN A 59 -15.04 0.64 -8.29
N LEU A 60 -13.71 0.56 -8.15
CA LEU A 60 -12.87 1.74 -7.94
C LEU A 60 -13.02 2.73 -9.10
N ARG A 61 -12.97 2.25 -10.35
CA ARG A 61 -13.11 3.08 -11.55
C ARG A 61 -14.52 3.63 -11.72
N ILE A 62 -15.55 2.85 -11.40
CA ILE A 62 -16.95 3.31 -11.36
C ILE A 62 -17.10 4.42 -10.32
N GLN A 63 -16.53 4.28 -9.12
CA GLN A 63 -16.58 5.32 -8.09
C GLN A 63 -15.88 6.60 -8.54
N ALA A 64 -14.72 6.49 -9.20
CA ALA A 64 -14.02 7.63 -9.77
C ALA A 64 -14.88 8.36 -10.82
N MET A 65 -15.48 7.62 -11.75
CA MET A 65 -16.38 8.17 -12.76
C MET A 65 -17.61 8.82 -12.13
N ASN A 66 -18.22 8.20 -11.11
CA ASN A 66 -19.35 8.77 -10.40
C ASN A 66 -18.97 10.09 -9.69
N LYS A 67 -17.79 10.15 -9.08
CA LYS A 67 -17.27 11.38 -8.47
C LYS A 67 -17.03 12.48 -9.52
N TYR A 68 -16.53 12.09 -10.69
CA TYR A 68 -16.36 13.01 -11.81
C TYR A 68 -17.72 13.51 -12.34
N LEU A 69 -18.71 12.63 -12.45
CA LEU A 69 -20.08 13.01 -12.84
C LEU A 69 -20.72 13.98 -11.85
N ASP A 70 -20.46 13.83 -10.55
CA ASP A 70 -20.93 14.76 -9.52
C ASP A 70 -20.26 16.15 -9.69
N CYS A 71 -18.95 16.17 -9.89
CA CYS A 71 -18.21 17.40 -10.17
C CYS A 71 -18.74 18.15 -11.40
N MET A 72 -19.18 17.40 -12.42
CA MET A 72 -19.74 17.95 -13.67
C MET A 72 -21.23 18.24 -13.61
N GLY A 73 -21.90 18.09 -12.47
CA GLY A 73 -23.35 18.28 -12.34
C GLY A 73 -24.20 17.24 -13.08
N LYS A 74 -23.61 16.10 -13.46
CA LYS A 74 -24.25 15.02 -14.23
C LYS A 74 -24.56 13.77 -13.40
N SER A 75 -24.90 13.91 -12.13
CA SER A 75 -25.16 12.80 -11.19
C SER A 75 -26.22 11.81 -11.66
N ARG A 76 -27.15 12.23 -12.54
CA ARG A 76 -28.18 11.37 -13.17
C ARG A 76 -27.57 10.25 -14.01
N LEU A 77 -26.32 10.40 -14.48
CA LEU A 77 -25.60 9.43 -15.31
C LEU A 77 -24.83 8.39 -14.49
N ARG A 78 -24.85 8.43 -13.17
CA ARG A 78 -24.10 7.52 -12.31
C ARG A 78 -24.29 6.05 -12.69
N LEU A 79 -23.20 5.31 -12.56
CA LEU A 79 -23.13 3.88 -12.79
C LEU A 79 -23.30 3.11 -11.49
N LYS A 80 -24.05 2.02 -11.54
CA LYS A 80 -24.15 1.07 -10.42
C LYS A 80 -22.86 0.22 -10.35
N SER A 81 -22.35 -0.01 -9.14
CA SER A 81 -21.25 -0.93 -8.87
C SER A 81 -21.61 -2.38 -9.24
N VAL A 82 -20.59 -3.19 -9.52
CA VAL A 82 -20.76 -4.64 -9.68
C VAL A 82 -20.70 -5.34 -8.33
N LYS A 83 -21.41 -6.46 -8.20
CA LYS A 83 -21.33 -7.29 -6.99
C LYS A 83 -19.91 -7.85 -6.84
N VAL A 84 -19.38 -7.78 -5.62
CA VAL A 84 -18.10 -8.37 -5.26
C VAL A 84 -18.38 -9.52 -4.31
N GLN A 85 -18.03 -10.73 -4.73
CA GLN A 85 -18.09 -11.87 -3.85
C GLN A 85 -16.95 -11.73 -2.82
N GLN A 86 -17.31 -11.61 -1.55
CA GLN A 86 -16.34 -11.61 -0.47
C GLN A 86 -15.96 -13.06 -0.18
N ARG A 87 -14.66 -13.36 -0.23
CA ARG A 87 -14.15 -14.64 0.25
C ARG A 87 -14.02 -14.56 1.77
N SER A 88 -14.53 -15.56 2.47
CA SER A 88 -14.46 -15.66 3.93
C SER A 88 -13.09 -16.12 4.44
N TYR A 89 -12.18 -16.47 3.57
CA TYR A 89 -10.82 -16.94 3.90
C TYR A 89 -9.75 -16.18 3.11
N LEU A 90 -8.58 -16.10 3.71
CA LEU A 90 -7.39 -15.51 3.08
C LEU A 90 -6.61 -16.62 2.38
N GLU A 91 -6.38 -16.45 1.08
CA GLU A 91 -5.45 -17.29 0.31
C GLU A 91 -4.04 -16.71 0.40
N ASN A 92 -3.03 -17.56 0.28
CA ASN A 92 -1.62 -17.18 0.26
C ASN A 92 -1.15 -16.43 1.52
N VAL A 93 -1.61 -16.89 2.69
CA VAL A 93 -1.08 -16.41 3.97
C VAL A 93 0.17 -17.21 4.29
N ILE A 94 1.25 -16.50 4.59
CA ILE A 94 2.51 -17.13 5.03
C ILE A 94 2.25 -17.92 6.32
N SER A 95 2.67 -19.18 6.36
CA SER A 95 2.58 -19.99 7.56
C SER A 95 3.66 -19.61 8.58
N ASN A 96 3.46 -20.04 9.84
CA ASN A 96 4.52 -19.87 10.84
C ASN A 96 5.81 -20.63 10.47
N ALA A 97 5.68 -21.79 9.83
CA ALA A 97 6.83 -22.56 9.33
C ALA A 97 7.63 -21.78 8.29
N ASP A 98 6.94 -21.18 7.29
CA ASP A 98 7.58 -20.38 6.25
C ASP A 98 8.28 -19.14 6.85
N TYR A 99 7.62 -18.47 7.81
CA TYR A 99 8.22 -17.36 8.53
C TYR A 99 9.50 -17.76 9.27
N VAL A 100 9.45 -18.86 10.01
CA VAL A 100 10.61 -19.37 10.77
C VAL A 100 11.73 -19.77 9.81
N PHE A 101 11.41 -20.44 8.72
CA PHE A 101 12.37 -20.82 7.69
C PHE A 101 13.07 -19.61 7.07
N LEU A 102 12.29 -18.63 6.57
CA LEU A 102 12.84 -17.40 5.99
C LEU A 102 13.72 -16.64 6.98
N LYS A 103 13.24 -16.46 8.22
CA LYS A 103 13.97 -15.78 9.27
C LYS A 103 15.34 -16.45 9.53
N ASN A 104 15.35 -17.80 9.69
CA ASN A 104 16.56 -18.54 9.97
C ASN A 104 17.56 -18.52 8.79
N LYS A 105 17.04 -18.60 7.56
CA LYS A 105 17.84 -18.48 6.34
C LYS A 105 18.53 -17.12 6.25
N LEU A 106 17.77 -16.03 6.44
CA LEU A 106 18.33 -14.67 6.43
C LEU A 106 19.39 -14.46 7.50
N LYS A 107 19.20 -15.06 8.67
CA LYS A 107 20.20 -15.02 9.74
C LYS A 107 21.46 -15.79 9.37
N LYS A 108 21.34 -16.97 8.75
CA LYS A 108 22.46 -17.81 8.29
C LYS A 108 23.25 -17.15 7.15
N GLU A 109 22.56 -16.45 6.26
CA GLU A 109 23.15 -15.71 5.14
C GLU A 109 23.73 -14.34 5.56
N GLU A 110 23.72 -14.02 6.87
CA GLU A 110 24.15 -12.74 7.45
C GLU A 110 23.45 -11.52 6.86
N ASN A 111 22.28 -11.72 6.25
CA ASN A 111 21.49 -10.65 5.64
C ASN A 111 20.66 -9.94 6.70
N GLN A 112 21.35 -9.18 7.57
CA GLN A 112 20.78 -8.57 8.76
C GLN A 112 19.68 -7.56 8.44
N GLU A 113 19.83 -6.76 7.39
CA GLU A 113 18.82 -5.77 6.99
C GLU A 113 17.47 -6.45 6.70
N TRP A 114 17.46 -7.49 5.86
CA TRP A 114 16.23 -8.22 5.53
C TRP A 114 15.73 -9.10 6.65
N TYR A 115 16.62 -9.63 7.48
CA TYR A 115 16.23 -10.31 8.71
C TYR A 115 15.38 -9.39 9.61
N PHE A 116 15.84 -8.15 9.85
CA PHE A 116 15.09 -7.21 10.66
C PHE A 116 13.83 -6.69 9.97
N VAL A 117 13.81 -6.47 8.65
CA VAL A 117 12.57 -6.15 7.90
C VAL A 117 11.50 -7.20 8.17
N VAL A 118 11.82 -8.49 8.01
CA VAL A 118 10.90 -9.61 8.23
C VAL A 118 10.49 -9.72 9.71
N ARG A 119 11.43 -9.58 10.62
CA ARG A 119 11.19 -9.61 12.07
C ARG A 119 10.28 -8.49 12.54
N PHE A 120 10.49 -7.28 12.08
CA PHE A 120 9.65 -6.13 12.45
C PHE A 120 8.23 -6.28 11.88
N LEU A 121 8.07 -6.68 10.63
CA LEU A 121 6.74 -6.93 10.04
C LEU A 121 5.96 -7.96 10.86
N ALA A 122 6.59 -9.10 11.17
CA ALA A 122 5.94 -10.20 11.89
C ALA A 122 5.63 -9.85 13.36
N ALA A 123 6.57 -9.21 14.06
CA ALA A 123 6.45 -8.98 15.49
C ALA A 123 5.60 -7.75 15.86
N THR A 124 5.51 -6.75 14.97
CA THR A 124 4.78 -5.51 15.25
C THR A 124 3.43 -5.42 14.57
N GLY A 125 3.17 -6.22 13.54
CA GLY A 125 1.98 -6.11 12.70
C GLY A 125 1.89 -4.77 11.95
N ALA A 126 3.02 -4.09 11.75
CA ALA A 126 3.09 -2.86 10.96
C ALA A 126 2.76 -3.13 9.50
N ARG A 127 2.01 -2.23 8.87
CA ARG A 127 1.89 -2.25 7.41
C ARG A 127 3.23 -1.90 6.78
N VAL A 128 3.49 -2.39 5.57
CA VAL A 128 4.74 -2.07 4.84
C VAL A 128 4.95 -0.56 4.72
N SER A 129 3.89 0.20 4.45
CA SER A 129 3.93 1.67 4.38
C SER A 129 4.22 2.36 5.72
N GLU A 130 3.94 1.69 6.84
CA GLU A 130 4.25 2.13 8.20
C GLU A 130 5.69 1.76 8.56
N LEU A 131 6.11 0.53 8.23
CA LEU A 131 7.46 0.05 8.49
C LEU A 131 8.54 0.95 7.87
N ILE A 132 8.38 1.35 6.62
CA ILE A 132 9.36 2.20 5.92
C ILE A 132 9.51 3.60 6.55
N GLN A 133 8.61 4.00 7.43
CA GLN A 133 8.66 5.27 8.15
C GLN A 133 9.32 5.14 9.53
N MET A 134 9.57 3.90 9.98
CA MET A 134 10.26 3.69 11.26
C MET A 134 11.67 4.25 11.22
N LYS A 135 12.07 4.85 12.33
CA LYS A 135 13.40 5.40 12.55
C LYS A 135 14.11 4.67 13.68
N VAL A 136 15.41 4.82 13.77
CA VAL A 136 16.25 4.26 14.84
C VAL A 136 15.75 4.71 16.22
N GLU A 137 15.35 5.96 16.34
CA GLU A 137 14.82 6.55 17.57
C GLU A 137 13.57 5.82 18.08
N HIS A 138 12.72 5.30 17.17
CA HIS A 138 11.54 4.52 17.56
C HIS A 138 11.92 3.18 18.20
N VAL A 139 13.06 2.58 17.79
CA VAL A 139 13.59 1.37 18.45
C VAL A 139 13.99 1.70 19.88
N GLN A 140 14.64 2.85 20.11
CA GLN A 140 15.04 3.30 21.44
C GLN A 140 13.83 3.56 22.33
N MET A 141 12.79 4.22 21.81
CA MET A 141 11.53 4.47 22.52
C MET A 141 10.72 3.20 22.78
N GLY A 142 10.80 2.20 21.90
CA GLY A 142 10.03 0.97 21.94
C GLY A 142 8.63 1.08 21.34
N TYR A 143 8.32 2.16 20.67
CA TYR A 143 7.07 2.36 19.94
C TYR A 143 7.21 3.35 18.80
N PHE A 144 6.22 3.35 17.91
CA PHE A 144 6.09 4.28 16.78
C PHE A 144 4.65 4.73 16.63
N ASP A 145 4.41 6.03 16.69
CA ASP A 145 3.09 6.65 16.53
C ASP A 145 2.86 7.05 15.07
N ILE A 146 1.73 6.64 14.52
CA ILE A 146 1.33 6.91 13.14
C ILE A 146 0.04 7.70 13.14
N TYR A 147 0.05 8.80 12.41
CA TYR A 147 -1.16 9.57 12.15
C TYR A 147 -1.93 8.92 10.98
N THR A 148 -3.15 8.47 11.27
CA THR A 148 -4.05 7.89 10.28
C THR A 148 -5.09 8.90 9.83
N LYS A 149 -5.81 8.58 8.73
CA LYS A 149 -6.92 9.41 8.25
C LYS A 149 -7.92 9.73 9.38
N GLY A 150 -8.35 11.01 9.47
CA GLY A 150 -9.30 11.46 10.49
C GLY A 150 -8.66 11.82 11.83
N GLY A 151 -7.36 12.12 11.86
CA GLY A 151 -6.66 12.59 13.07
C GLY A 151 -6.43 11.50 14.13
N LYS A 152 -6.71 10.24 13.83
CA LYS A 152 -6.48 9.14 14.77
C LYS A 152 -5.01 8.77 14.82
N ILE A 153 -4.47 8.59 16.02
CA ILE A 153 -3.12 8.09 16.25
C ILE A 153 -3.19 6.58 16.47
N ARG A 154 -2.36 5.84 15.75
CA ARG A 154 -2.13 4.41 15.96
C ARG A 154 -0.72 4.21 16.49
N ARG A 155 -0.61 3.65 17.70
CA ARG A 155 0.69 3.27 18.27
C ARG A 155 1.04 1.84 17.90
N ILE A 156 2.24 1.65 17.37
CA ILE A 156 2.85 0.35 17.09
C ILE A 156 3.93 0.12 18.13
N TYR A 157 3.78 -0.94 18.93
CA TYR A 157 4.76 -1.32 19.94
C TYR A 157 5.83 -2.23 19.34
N ILE A 158 7.07 -2.02 19.75
CA ILE A 158 8.21 -2.87 19.40
C ILE A 158 8.49 -3.77 20.60
N PRO A 159 8.29 -5.11 20.48
CA PRO A 159 8.49 -6.06 21.60
C PRO A 159 9.92 -5.97 22.16
N LYS A 160 10.05 -6.11 23.49
CA LYS A 160 11.34 -5.97 24.20
C LYS A 160 12.46 -6.83 23.60
N ALA A 161 12.16 -8.10 23.25
CA ALA A 161 13.15 -8.99 22.65
C ALA A 161 13.64 -8.49 21.29
N LEU A 162 12.71 -8.04 20.41
CA LEU A 162 13.08 -7.47 19.09
C LEU A 162 13.85 -6.16 19.25
N ARG A 163 13.45 -5.33 20.22
CA ARG A 163 14.15 -4.09 20.54
C ARG A 163 15.60 -4.34 20.92
N LYS A 164 15.87 -5.31 21.81
CA LYS A 164 17.23 -5.69 22.23
C LYS A 164 18.06 -6.14 21.03
N GLU A 165 17.57 -7.11 20.25
CA GLU A 165 18.25 -7.60 19.04
C GLU A 165 18.56 -6.45 18.04
N ALA A 166 17.58 -5.57 17.80
CA ALA A 166 17.73 -4.45 16.87
C ALA A 166 18.75 -3.40 17.38
N THR A 167 18.79 -3.13 18.69
CA THR A 167 19.77 -2.21 19.28
C THR A 167 21.19 -2.74 19.12
N GLU A 168 21.40 -4.05 19.34
CA GLU A 168 22.71 -4.70 19.14
C GLU A 168 23.15 -4.64 17.66
N TRP A 169 22.22 -4.89 16.71
CA TRP A 169 22.47 -4.77 15.28
C TRP A 169 22.83 -3.34 14.88
N LEU A 170 22.06 -2.35 15.32
CA LEU A 170 22.29 -0.93 15.03
C LEU A 170 23.65 -0.46 15.57
N GLY A 171 24.05 -0.94 16.75
CA GLY A 171 25.39 -0.70 17.29
C GLY A 171 26.50 -1.26 16.41
N LYS A 172 26.34 -2.48 15.87
CA LYS A 172 27.33 -3.09 14.97
C LYS A 172 27.52 -2.34 13.66
N VAL A 173 26.44 -1.72 13.13
CA VAL A 173 26.48 -0.95 11.88
C VAL A 173 26.66 0.57 12.10
N ASN A 174 26.95 0.98 13.36
CA ASN A 174 27.14 2.38 13.76
C ASN A 174 26.00 3.31 13.33
N ARG A 175 24.74 2.81 13.36
CA ARG A 175 23.54 3.56 12.98
C ARG A 175 22.82 4.05 14.23
N THR A 176 22.88 5.36 14.49
CA THR A 176 22.34 5.99 15.70
C THR A 176 21.08 6.80 15.44
N THR A 177 20.84 7.24 14.20
CA THR A 177 19.71 8.10 13.81
C THR A 177 19.21 7.76 12.40
N GLY A 178 18.05 8.33 12.04
CA GLY A 178 17.50 8.24 10.70
C GLY A 178 16.60 7.02 10.46
N TYR A 179 16.29 6.73 9.20
CA TYR A 179 15.40 5.61 8.86
C TYR A 179 15.98 4.27 9.28
N LEU A 180 15.13 3.43 9.87
CA LEU A 180 15.54 2.12 10.39
C LEU A 180 15.96 1.17 9.27
N PHE A 181 15.31 1.23 8.11
CA PHE A 181 15.56 0.35 6.96
C PHE A 181 16.01 1.15 5.75
N LEU A 182 17.17 0.79 5.22
CA LEU A 182 17.78 1.45 4.09
C LEU A 182 17.88 0.50 2.89
N ASN A 183 17.93 1.07 1.70
CA ASN A 183 18.24 0.35 0.48
C ASN A 183 19.79 0.25 0.32
N ARG A 184 20.25 -0.44 -0.72
CA ARG A 184 21.68 -0.60 -1.02
C ARG A 184 22.43 0.71 -1.30
N PHE A 185 21.73 1.81 -1.48
CA PHE A 185 22.30 3.14 -1.71
C PHE A 185 22.32 4.01 -0.45
N GLY A 186 21.91 3.46 0.71
CA GLY A 186 21.82 4.21 1.97
C GLY A 186 20.58 5.09 2.09
N GLU A 187 19.64 4.99 1.17
CA GLU A 187 18.37 5.74 1.22
C GLU A 187 17.27 4.91 1.86
N ARG A 188 16.16 5.57 2.28
CA ARG A 188 15.00 4.88 2.82
C ARG A 188 14.48 3.79 1.87
N ILE A 189 14.28 2.59 2.38
CA ILE A 189 13.67 1.50 1.64
C ILE A 189 12.24 1.88 1.19
N THR A 190 11.80 1.39 0.03
CA THR A 190 10.47 1.66 -0.51
C THR A 190 9.52 0.48 -0.31
N THR A 191 8.21 0.76 -0.27
CA THR A 191 7.18 -0.30 -0.21
C THR A 191 7.29 -1.26 -1.40
N ARG A 192 7.59 -0.73 -2.59
CA ARG A 192 7.82 -1.54 -3.81
C ARG A 192 9.07 -2.41 -3.69
N GLY A 193 10.16 -1.88 -3.12
CA GLY A 193 11.40 -2.62 -2.88
C GLY A 193 11.15 -3.81 -1.96
N ILE A 194 10.42 -3.61 -0.84
CA ILE A 194 10.05 -4.68 0.08
C ILE A 194 9.20 -5.75 -0.63
N ALA A 195 8.14 -5.33 -1.33
CA ALA A 195 7.26 -6.27 -2.02
C ALA A 195 8.02 -7.09 -3.09
N GLN A 196 8.90 -6.46 -3.85
CA GLN A 196 9.70 -7.15 -4.87
C GLN A 196 10.68 -8.15 -4.25
N GLN A 197 11.34 -7.79 -3.16
CA GLN A 197 12.29 -8.69 -2.50
C GLN A 197 11.59 -9.90 -1.84
N LEU A 198 10.46 -9.68 -1.19
CA LEU A 198 9.67 -10.80 -0.65
C LEU A 198 9.19 -11.74 -1.77
N LYS A 199 8.78 -11.18 -2.92
CA LYS A 199 8.47 -11.99 -4.11
C LYS A 199 9.68 -12.78 -4.62
N ASN A 200 10.87 -12.18 -4.61
CA ASN A 200 12.10 -12.87 -5.00
C ASN A 200 12.42 -14.03 -4.05
N TYR A 201 12.18 -13.89 -2.75
CA TYR A 201 12.33 -14.99 -1.79
C TYR A 201 11.33 -16.11 -2.06
N ALA A 202 10.07 -15.80 -2.36
CA ALA A 202 9.06 -16.79 -2.74
C ALA A 202 9.46 -17.56 -4.01
N LEU A 203 9.94 -16.89 -5.05
CA LEU A 203 10.39 -17.52 -6.30
C LEU A 203 11.63 -18.43 -6.12
N ARG A 204 12.45 -18.18 -5.10
CA ARG A 204 13.62 -19.00 -4.77
C ARG A 204 13.30 -20.17 -3.85
N GLY A 205 12.04 -20.48 -3.62
CA GLY A 205 11.61 -21.54 -2.71
C GLY A 205 11.97 -21.25 -1.24
N VAL A 206 12.00 -19.98 -0.87
CA VAL A 206 12.31 -19.52 0.50
C VAL A 206 11.04 -19.12 1.24
N LEU A 207 9.93 -19.00 0.51
CA LEU A 207 8.56 -18.75 0.99
C LEU A 207 7.59 -19.64 0.25
#